data_1cf9b127892846c353de953e2b22b7fd
#
_entry.id   1cf9b127892846c353de953e2b22b7fd
#
_cell.length_a   1.000
_cell.length_b   1.000
_cell.length_c   1.000
_cell.angle_alpha   90.00
_cell.angle_beta   90.00
_cell.angle_gamma   90.00
#
_symmetry.space_group_name_H-M   'P 1'
#
loop_
_entity.id
_entity.type
_entity.pdbx_description
1 polymer ?
#
loop_
_entity_poly.entity_id
_entity_poly.type
_entity_poly.pdbx_seq_one_letter_code
_entity_poly.pdbx_strand_id
1 'polypeptide(L)'
;MNLLHVNDRQGEYPASYYAATAARLDRFAPVLGEQRADVCIVGGGYTGLSAALHLRQRGYDVVLLEAHRIGFGASGRNGGQVGSGMRQDQDWLEKAAGAVAARRLWDLAEEAKALVKSLIRDHAMPVRFYPGLAHACWSEVQVRAAHRYSEKLRRDYGYAHSAPLERDEMRRLVGSEVYRGGEIEIGRAHV
;
A
#
# COMPACT_ATOMS: atom_id res chain seq x y z
N MET A 1 13.07 28.31 -11.34
CA MET A 1 11.80 27.76 -10.80
C MET A 1 12.17 26.63 -9.83
N ASN A 2 11.68 26.66 -8.59
CA ASN A 2 11.94 25.58 -7.65
C ASN A 2 10.86 24.50 -7.82
N LEU A 3 11.22 23.39 -8.45
CA LEU A 3 10.31 22.28 -8.76
C LEU A 3 9.66 21.65 -7.53
N LEU A 4 10.29 21.73 -6.36
CA LEU A 4 9.73 21.20 -5.10
C LEU A 4 8.49 21.96 -4.62
N HIS A 5 8.26 23.17 -5.11
CA HIS A 5 7.21 24.07 -4.61
C HIS A 5 6.31 24.64 -5.71
N VAL A 6 6.45 24.14 -6.95
CA VAL A 6 5.79 24.77 -8.12
C VAL A 6 4.26 24.71 -8.04
N ASN A 7 3.71 23.69 -7.43
CA ASN A 7 2.26 23.46 -7.32
C ASN A 7 1.75 23.35 -5.87
N ASP A 8 2.63 23.54 -4.89
CA ASP A 8 2.32 23.28 -3.49
C ASP A 8 2.77 24.45 -2.60
N ARG A 9 2.09 24.64 -1.50
CA ARG A 9 2.54 25.56 -0.44
C ARG A 9 3.56 24.84 0.43
N GLN A 10 4.73 25.44 0.59
CA GLN A 10 5.80 24.84 1.38
C GLN A 10 5.35 24.57 2.83
N GLY A 11 5.57 23.33 3.28
CA GLY A 11 5.26 22.89 4.63
C GLY A 11 3.77 22.70 4.95
N GLU A 12 2.89 22.77 3.96
CA GLU A 12 1.46 22.50 4.10
C GLU A 12 1.09 21.22 3.37
N TYR A 13 0.19 20.41 3.96
CA TYR A 13 -0.40 19.29 3.24
C TYR A 13 -1.39 19.79 2.18
N PRO A 14 -1.55 19.07 1.06
CA PRO A 14 -2.59 19.38 0.09
C PRO A 14 -3.98 19.24 0.71
N ALA A 15 -4.96 19.98 0.17
CA ALA A 15 -6.37 19.84 0.56
C ALA A 15 -6.90 18.49 0.04
N SER A 16 -6.74 17.44 0.81
CA SER A 16 -7.17 16.07 0.48
C SER A 16 -7.92 15.43 1.64
N TYR A 17 -8.70 14.40 1.35
CA TYR A 17 -9.40 13.61 2.36
C TYR A 17 -8.42 13.08 3.42
N TYR A 18 -7.30 12.51 2.99
CA TYR A 18 -6.30 11.95 3.91
C TYR A 18 -5.67 13.01 4.82
N ALA A 19 -5.34 14.19 4.28
CA ALA A 19 -4.80 15.27 5.08
C ALA A 19 -5.84 15.83 6.10
N ALA A 20 -7.13 15.72 5.78
CA ALA A 20 -8.21 16.14 6.67
C ALA A 20 -8.52 15.13 7.78
N THR A 21 -8.30 13.83 7.53
CA THR A 21 -8.71 12.73 8.41
C THR A 21 -7.56 12.05 9.14
N ALA A 22 -6.32 12.21 8.68
CA ALA A 22 -5.14 11.65 9.33
C ALA A 22 -4.81 12.36 10.66
N ALA A 23 -4.23 11.63 11.58
CA ALA A 23 -3.63 12.22 12.77
C ALA A 23 -2.53 13.20 12.36
N ARG A 24 -2.63 14.44 12.79
CA ARG A 24 -1.66 15.48 12.43
C ARG A 24 -0.39 15.28 13.25
N LEU A 25 0.73 15.23 12.54
CA LEU A 25 2.05 15.33 13.14
C LEU A 25 2.43 16.80 13.29
N ASP A 26 3.07 17.15 14.39
CA ASP A 26 3.68 18.46 14.57
C ASP A 26 4.75 18.72 13.52
N ARG A 27 5.09 19.99 13.33
CA ARG A 27 6.19 20.36 12.44
C ARG A 27 7.51 20.04 13.13
N PHE A 28 8.38 19.36 12.42
CA PHE A 28 9.78 19.24 12.84
C PHE A 28 10.52 20.53 12.56
N ALA A 29 11.44 20.89 13.43
CA ALA A 29 12.28 22.05 13.22
C ALA A 29 13.19 21.89 11.98
N PRO A 30 13.47 22.96 11.24
CA PRO A 30 14.49 22.92 10.20
C PRO A 30 15.84 22.49 10.76
N VAL A 31 16.61 21.76 9.98
CA VAL A 31 18.00 21.46 10.32
C VAL A 31 18.81 22.78 10.29
N LEU A 32 19.56 23.01 11.36
CA LEU A 32 20.42 24.18 11.50
C LEU A 32 21.86 23.72 11.79
N GLY A 33 22.82 24.38 11.13
CA GLY A 33 24.24 24.08 11.29
C GLY A 33 24.65 22.69 10.79
N GLU A 34 25.84 22.27 11.21
CA GLU A 34 26.40 20.97 10.87
C GLU A 34 25.79 19.89 11.79
N GLN A 35 25.34 18.79 11.20
CA GLN A 35 24.83 17.62 11.90
C GLN A 35 25.68 16.40 11.55
N ARG A 36 25.85 15.47 12.49
CA ARG A 36 26.54 14.20 12.29
C ARG A 36 25.61 13.05 12.62
N ALA A 37 25.61 12.04 11.78
CA ALA A 37 24.90 10.79 11.95
C ALA A 37 25.60 9.68 11.16
N ASP A 38 25.32 8.42 11.47
CA ASP A 38 25.84 7.30 10.70
C ASP A 38 25.16 7.25 9.31
N VAL A 39 23.87 7.59 9.26
CA VAL A 39 23.08 7.56 8.02
C VAL A 39 22.19 8.80 7.91
N CYS A 40 22.29 9.49 6.79
CA CYS A 40 21.36 10.55 6.40
C CYS A 40 20.39 10.05 5.33
N ILE A 41 19.09 10.15 5.60
CA ILE A 41 18.01 9.75 4.70
C ILE A 41 17.32 11.00 4.18
N VAL A 42 17.15 11.11 2.87
CA VAL A 42 16.45 12.22 2.22
C VAL A 42 15.08 11.75 1.74
N GLY A 43 14.04 12.35 2.29
CA GLY A 43 12.64 12.09 1.98
C GLY A 43 11.90 11.31 3.07
N GLY A 44 10.80 11.88 3.58
CA GLY A 44 9.93 11.32 4.63
C GLY A 44 8.71 10.56 4.07
N GLY A 45 8.87 9.84 2.97
CA GLY A 45 7.87 8.89 2.46
C GLY A 45 8.04 7.48 3.02
N TYR A 46 7.28 6.50 2.54
CA TYR A 46 7.34 5.10 3.01
C TYR A 46 8.75 4.53 3.00
N THR A 47 9.50 4.72 1.92
CA THR A 47 10.86 4.18 1.79
C THR A 47 11.80 4.78 2.83
N GLY A 48 11.81 6.11 2.96
CA GLY A 48 12.69 6.78 3.92
C GLY A 48 12.34 6.48 5.37
N LEU A 49 11.05 6.47 5.72
CA LEU A 49 10.59 6.12 7.07
C LEU A 49 10.90 4.66 7.42
N SER A 50 10.67 3.73 6.49
CA SER A 50 11.01 2.32 6.67
C SER A 50 12.52 2.13 6.87
N ALA A 51 13.33 2.77 6.03
CA ALA A 51 14.79 2.72 6.18
C ALA A 51 15.24 3.29 7.53
N ALA A 52 14.71 4.46 7.92
CA ALA A 52 15.04 5.09 9.21
C ALA A 52 14.69 4.18 10.39
N LEU A 53 13.48 3.61 10.39
CA LEU A 53 13.01 2.71 11.45
C LEU A 53 13.93 1.49 11.59
N HIS A 54 14.17 0.78 10.49
CA HIS A 54 14.97 -0.45 10.53
C HIS A 54 16.45 -0.21 10.82
N LEU A 55 17.02 0.91 10.38
CA LEU A 55 18.38 1.30 10.74
C LEU A 55 18.49 1.66 12.24
N ARG A 56 17.52 2.42 12.76
CA ARG A 56 17.47 2.72 14.22
C ARG A 56 17.33 1.45 15.06
N GLN A 57 16.51 0.50 14.64
CA GLN A 57 16.37 -0.80 15.32
C GLN A 57 17.67 -1.62 15.32
N ARG A 58 18.57 -1.36 14.35
CA ARG A 58 19.91 -1.96 14.28
C ARG A 58 20.99 -1.18 15.00
N GLY A 59 20.62 -0.09 15.67
CA GLY A 59 21.53 0.72 16.50
C GLY A 59 22.23 1.87 15.78
N TYR A 60 21.96 2.11 14.49
CA TYR A 60 22.56 3.25 13.77
C TYR A 60 21.97 4.57 14.26
N ASP A 61 22.80 5.61 14.29
CA ASP A 61 22.33 6.98 14.41
C ASP A 61 21.84 7.48 13.06
N VAL A 62 20.57 7.92 13.00
CA VAL A 62 19.91 8.22 11.73
C VAL A 62 19.28 9.61 11.77
N VAL A 63 19.60 10.42 10.76
CA VAL A 63 18.92 11.68 10.45
C VAL A 63 18.06 11.52 9.21
N LEU A 64 16.78 11.89 9.30
CA LEU A 64 15.87 11.95 8.16
C LEU A 64 15.50 13.39 7.85
N LEU A 65 15.72 13.80 6.61
CA LEU A 65 15.42 15.14 6.10
C LEU A 65 14.23 15.08 5.15
N GLU A 66 13.24 15.95 5.36
CA GLU A 66 12.06 16.09 4.50
C GLU A 66 11.90 17.55 4.08
N ALA A 67 11.66 17.76 2.79
CA ALA A 67 11.54 19.12 2.24
C ALA A 67 10.24 19.84 2.61
N HIS A 68 9.18 19.07 2.87
CA HIS A 68 7.85 19.60 3.21
C HIS A 68 7.35 19.09 4.56
N ARG A 69 6.64 17.98 4.53
CA ARG A 69 6.02 17.29 5.67
C ARG A 69 6.18 15.79 5.49
N ILE A 70 6.27 15.06 6.57
CA ILE A 70 6.29 13.59 6.53
C ILE A 70 5.05 13.08 5.78
N GLY A 71 5.27 12.22 4.78
CA GLY A 71 4.19 11.69 3.95
C GLY A 71 3.58 12.69 2.95
N PHE A 72 4.19 13.86 2.72
CA PHE A 72 3.66 14.88 1.81
C PHE A 72 3.47 14.38 0.37
N GLY A 73 4.40 13.57 -0.13
CA GLY A 73 4.39 13.05 -1.50
C GLY A 73 3.35 11.93 -1.73
N ALA A 74 3.67 11.01 -2.61
CA ALA A 74 2.80 9.88 -2.99
C ALA A 74 2.40 8.99 -1.80
N SER A 75 3.24 8.92 -0.76
CA SER A 75 2.96 8.14 0.45
C SER A 75 1.73 8.61 1.23
N GLY A 76 1.38 9.89 1.17
CA GLY A 76 0.16 10.43 1.79
C GLY A 76 -0.96 10.77 0.79
N ARG A 77 -0.83 10.34 -0.48
CA ARG A 77 -1.78 10.65 -1.56
C ARG A 77 -2.25 9.40 -2.31
N ASN A 78 -2.00 8.22 -1.76
CA ASN A 78 -2.45 6.95 -2.34
C ASN A 78 -3.79 6.51 -1.76
N GLY A 79 -4.37 5.44 -2.30
CA GLY A 79 -5.67 4.92 -1.86
C GLY A 79 -5.63 4.09 -0.58
N GLY A 80 -4.50 3.97 0.12
CA GLY A 80 -4.38 3.21 1.37
C GLY A 80 -4.59 1.70 1.24
N GLN A 81 -4.49 1.16 0.04
CA GLN A 81 -4.71 -0.27 -0.21
C GLN A 81 -3.47 -1.09 0.14
N VAL A 82 -3.63 -2.06 1.03
CA VAL A 82 -2.60 -3.04 1.40
C VAL A 82 -2.95 -4.36 0.73
N GLY A 83 -2.45 -4.54 -0.50
CA GLY A 83 -2.82 -5.63 -1.39
C GLY A 83 -1.79 -6.76 -1.47
N SER A 84 -2.22 -7.89 -2.00
CA SER A 84 -1.38 -9.03 -2.38
C SER A 84 -0.84 -8.87 -3.80
N GLY A 85 0.31 -9.48 -4.08
CA GLY A 85 0.94 -9.46 -5.40
C GLY A 85 1.58 -8.10 -5.76
N MET A 86 1.98 -7.99 -7.00
CA MET A 86 2.60 -6.80 -7.58
C MET A 86 1.57 -5.99 -8.39
N ARG A 87 2.03 -4.92 -9.07
CA ARG A 87 1.17 -4.11 -9.94
C ARG A 87 0.53 -4.92 -11.08
N GLN A 88 1.28 -5.86 -11.65
CA GLN A 88 0.80 -6.78 -12.68
C GLN A 88 0.34 -8.09 -12.05
N ASP A 89 -0.62 -8.75 -12.68
CA ASP A 89 -1.08 -10.07 -12.24
C ASP A 89 -0.01 -11.16 -12.46
N GLN A 90 -0.22 -12.32 -11.85
CA GLN A 90 0.75 -13.40 -11.89
C GLN A 90 0.84 -14.05 -13.27
N ASP A 91 -0.24 -14.04 -14.08
CA ASP A 91 -0.19 -14.52 -15.46
C ASP A 91 0.76 -13.69 -16.31
N TRP A 92 0.71 -12.37 -16.14
CA TRP A 92 1.63 -11.47 -16.81
C TRP A 92 3.07 -11.64 -16.33
N LEU A 93 3.27 -11.73 -15.01
CA LEU A 93 4.59 -11.89 -14.41
C LEU A 93 5.25 -13.21 -14.81
N GLU A 94 4.50 -14.31 -14.81
CA GLU A 94 4.97 -15.62 -15.27
C GLU A 94 5.41 -15.59 -16.73
N LYS A 95 4.62 -14.91 -17.58
CA LYS A 95 4.98 -14.75 -18.99
C LYS A 95 6.19 -13.85 -19.22
N ALA A 96 6.31 -12.77 -18.45
CA ALA A 96 7.37 -11.78 -18.63
C ALA A 96 8.72 -12.18 -18.00
N ALA A 97 8.69 -12.83 -16.84
CA ALA A 97 9.90 -13.12 -16.04
C ALA A 97 10.09 -14.61 -15.72
N GLY A 98 9.15 -15.46 -16.11
CA GLY A 98 9.13 -16.89 -15.80
C GLY A 98 8.53 -17.20 -14.41
N ALA A 99 8.04 -18.43 -14.25
CA ALA A 99 7.30 -18.86 -13.05
C ALA A 99 8.10 -18.72 -11.75
N VAL A 100 9.40 -18.99 -11.78
CA VAL A 100 10.25 -18.88 -10.58
C VAL A 100 10.38 -17.45 -10.09
N ALA A 101 10.61 -16.50 -11.00
CA ALA A 101 10.70 -15.08 -10.65
C ALA A 101 9.35 -14.53 -10.22
N ALA A 102 8.26 -14.90 -10.91
CA ALA A 102 6.90 -14.52 -10.55
C ALA A 102 6.54 -15.02 -9.14
N ARG A 103 6.90 -16.25 -8.78
CA ARG A 103 6.72 -16.78 -7.44
C ARG A 103 7.48 -15.99 -6.38
N ARG A 104 8.74 -15.68 -6.62
CA ARG A 104 9.56 -14.86 -5.69
C ARG A 104 8.97 -13.46 -5.49
N LEU A 105 8.45 -12.85 -6.55
CA LEU A 105 7.78 -11.54 -6.47
C LEU A 105 6.48 -11.62 -5.66
N TRP A 106 5.73 -12.71 -5.80
CA TRP A 106 4.56 -12.97 -4.98
C TRP A 106 4.92 -13.09 -3.50
N ASP A 107 5.89 -13.93 -3.17
CA ASP A 107 6.32 -14.17 -1.79
C ASP A 107 6.82 -12.85 -1.15
N LEU A 108 7.60 -12.05 -1.89
CA LEU A 108 8.03 -10.72 -1.45
C LEU A 108 6.86 -9.77 -1.16
N ALA A 109 5.82 -9.80 -2.00
CA ALA A 109 4.64 -8.97 -1.78
C ALA A 109 3.84 -9.40 -0.54
N GLU A 110 3.74 -10.70 -0.29
CA GLU A 110 3.11 -11.24 0.92
C GLU A 110 3.92 -10.89 2.19
N GLU A 111 5.25 -10.97 2.13
CA GLU A 111 6.13 -10.51 3.22
C GLU A 111 5.94 -9.01 3.49
N ALA A 112 5.91 -8.18 2.45
CA ALA A 112 5.69 -6.73 2.58
C ALA A 112 4.33 -6.41 3.22
N LYS A 113 3.28 -7.12 2.82
CA LYS A 113 1.94 -7.00 3.42
C LYS A 113 1.93 -7.43 4.90
N ALA A 114 2.59 -8.53 5.23
CA ALA A 114 2.75 -8.99 6.60
C ALA A 114 3.53 -7.98 7.45
N LEU A 115 4.60 -7.39 6.91
CA LEU A 115 5.38 -6.35 7.57
C LEU A 115 4.53 -5.12 7.90
N VAL A 116 3.72 -4.61 6.96
CA VAL A 116 2.83 -3.47 7.23
C VAL A 116 1.87 -3.79 8.39
N LYS A 117 1.26 -4.98 8.38
CA LYS A 117 0.36 -5.41 9.46
C LYS A 117 1.09 -5.52 10.81
N SER A 118 2.32 -6.02 10.83
CA SER A 118 3.11 -6.12 12.05
C SER A 118 3.50 -4.73 12.58
N LEU A 119 3.94 -3.82 11.71
CA LEU A 119 4.27 -2.46 12.12
C LEU A 119 3.08 -1.72 12.73
N ILE A 120 1.88 -1.85 12.13
CA ILE A 120 0.66 -1.26 12.69
C ILE A 120 0.39 -1.80 14.09
N ARG A 121 0.46 -3.11 14.30
CA ARG A 121 0.24 -3.78 15.58
C ARG A 121 1.32 -3.43 16.60
N ASP A 122 2.58 -3.62 16.23
CA ASP A 122 3.71 -3.56 17.14
C ASP A 122 4.00 -2.14 17.63
N HIS A 123 3.65 -1.14 16.82
CA HIS A 123 3.73 0.27 17.17
C HIS A 123 2.39 0.89 17.59
N ALA A 124 1.34 0.09 17.74
CA ALA A 124 -0.01 0.56 18.10
C ALA A 124 -0.45 1.78 17.28
N MET A 125 -0.20 1.75 15.97
CA MET A 125 -0.48 2.89 15.09
C MET A 125 -1.99 3.20 15.08
N PRO A 126 -2.41 4.47 15.27
CA PRO A 126 -3.81 4.86 15.33
C PRO A 126 -4.43 4.93 13.92
N VAL A 127 -4.40 3.83 13.20
CA VAL A 127 -4.93 3.69 11.84
C VAL A 127 -6.23 2.89 11.84
N ARG A 128 -7.13 3.24 10.95
CA ARG A 128 -8.32 2.43 10.68
C ARG A 128 -7.94 1.36 9.69
N PHE A 129 -7.92 0.11 10.13
CA PHE A 129 -7.56 -1.02 9.31
C PHE A 129 -8.79 -1.87 9.02
N TYR A 130 -9.28 -1.81 7.78
CA TYR A 130 -10.45 -2.56 7.34
C TYR A 130 -10.02 -3.77 6.51
N PRO A 131 -10.27 -5.00 6.97
CA PRO A 131 -9.97 -6.18 6.18
C PRO A 131 -10.96 -6.33 5.03
N GLY A 132 -10.43 -6.75 3.89
CA GLY A 132 -11.22 -7.02 2.70
C GLY A 132 -11.16 -5.91 1.65
N LEU A 133 -11.03 -6.35 0.40
CA LEU A 133 -11.14 -5.52 -0.80
C LEU A 133 -11.98 -6.26 -1.82
N ALA A 134 -13.10 -5.67 -2.23
CA ALA A 134 -13.93 -6.22 -3.29
C ALA A 134 -13.53 -5.66 -4.66
N HIS A 135 -13.38 -6.54 -5.63
CA HIS A 135 -13.19 -6.20 -7.03
C HIS A 135 -14.49 -6.48 -7.79
N ALA A 136 -15.27 -5.43 -8.05
CA ALA A 136 -16.56 -5.52 -8.73
C ALA A 136 -16.39 -5.47 -10.24
N CYS A 137 -16.96 -6.43 -10.95
CA CYS A 137 -16.85 -6.61 -12.40
C CYS A 137 -18.12 -6.15 -13.14
N TRP A 138 -17.91 -5.42 -14.23
CA TRP A 138 -18.98 -4.87 -15.08
C TRP A 138 -19.59 -5.89 -16.06
N SER A 139 -18.87 -6.94 -16.39
CA SER A 139 -19.29 -7.91 -17.40
C SER A 139 -19.03 -9.35 -16.94
N GLU A 140 -19.82 -10.28 -17.49
CA GLU A 140 -19.63 -11.72 -17.24
C GLU A 140 -18.23 -12.23 -17.66
N VAL A 141 -17.63 -11.60 -18.67
CA VAL A 141 -16.27 -11.94 -19.09
C VAL A 141 -15.25 -11.60 -18.00
N GLN A 142 -15.40 -10.42 -17.39
CA GLN A 142 -14.54 -10.01 -16.26
C GLN A 142 -14.77 -10.89 -15.04
N VAL A 143 -16.03 -11.23 -14.72
CA VAL A 143 -16.36 -12.14 -13.61
C VAL A 143 -15.66 -13.49 -13.78
N ARG A 144 -15.81 -14.12 -14.95
CA ARG A 144 -15.13 -15.39 -15.23
C ARG A 144 -13.61 -15.28 -15.19
N ALA A 145 -13.05 -14.14 -15.60
CA ALA A 145 -11.61 -13.91 -15.50
C ALA A 145 -11.17 -13.80 -14.04
N ALA A 146 -11.88 -13.02 -13.21
CA ALA A 146 -11.59 -12.87 -11.78
C ALA A 146 -11.68 -14.21 -11.04
N HIS A 147 -12.74 -14.99 -11.29
CA HIS A 147 -12.90 -16.31 -10.67
C HIS A 147 -11.78 -17.28 -11.05
N ARG A 148 -11.39 -17.35 -12.33
CA ARG A 148 -10.25 -18.17 -12.78
C ARG A 148 -8.94 -17.72 -12.13
N TYR A 149 -8.76 -16.41 -11.98
CA TYR A 149 -7.56 -15.88 -11.34
C TYR A 149 -7.52 -16.19 -9.85
N SER A 150 -8.62 -16.05 -9.11
CA SER A 150 -8.75 -16.50 -7.73
C SER A 150 -8.43 -17.98 -7.56
N GLU A 151 -8.93 -18.82 -8.47
CA GLU A 151 -8.65 -20.27 -8.46
C GLU A 151 -7.18 -20.55 -8.74
N LYS A 152 -6.56 -19.87 -9.70
CA LYS A 152 -5.12 -19.96 -9.97
C LYS A 152 -4.31 -19.57 -8.73
N LEU A 153 -4.60 -18.45 -8.09
CA LEU A 153 -3.88 -18.02 -6.89
C LEU A 153 -3.98 -19.05 -5.77
N ARG A 154 -5.14 -19.68 -5.59
CA ARG A 154 -5.33 -20.75 -4.61
C ARG A 154 -4.52 -21.99 -4.95
N ARG A 155 -4.58 -22.45 -6.20
CA ARG A 155 -3.92 -23.68 -6.65
C ARG A 155 -2.40 -23.54 -6.74
N ASP A 156 -1.91 -22.45 -7.38
CA ASP A 156 -0.52 -22.32 -7.77
C ASP A 156 0.30 -21.54 -6.72
N TYR A 157 -0.34 -20.63 -5.97
CA TYR A 157 0.30 -19.78 -4.98
C TYR A 157 -0.09 -20.07 -3.54
N GLY A 158 -1.03 -21.01 -3.32
CA GLY A 158 -1.52 -21.33 -1.97
C GLY A 158 -2.33 -20.20 -1.33
N TYR A 159 -2.80 -19.23 -2.12
CA TYR A 159 -3.49 -18.06 -1.62
C TYR A 159 -5.00 -18.31 -1.48
N ALA A 160 -5.43 -18.67 -0.28
CA ALA A 160 -6.83 -18.99 0.02
C ALA A 160 -7.69 -17.79 0.45
N HIS A 161 -7.15 -16.58 0.41
CA HIS A 161 -7.83 -15.38 0.89
C HIS A 161 -8.63 -14.63 -0.18
N SER A 162 -8.73 -15.16 -1.39
CA SER A 162 -9.60 -14.65 -2.44
C SER A 162 -10.81 -15.59 -2.58
N ALA A 163 -12.01 -15.01 -2.62
CA ALA A 163 -13.24 -15.75 -2.82
C ALA A 163 -14.06 -15.13 -3.97
N PRO A 164 -14.55 -15.93 -4.91
CA PRO A 164 -15.44 -15.45 -5.97
C PRO A 164 -16.74 -14.94 -5.35
N LEU A 165 -17.30 -13.89 -5.97
CA LEU A 165 -18.60 -13.33 -5.63
C LEU A 165 -19.49 -13.37 -6.87
N GLU A 166 -20.63 -14.02 -6.72
CA GLU A 166 -21.68 -14.00 -7.72
C GLU A 166 -22.43 -12.66 -7.71
N ARG A 167 -23.26 -12.45 -8.74
CA ARG A 167 -23.95 -11.19 -8.94
C ARG A 167 -24.74 -10.70 -7.71
N ASP A 168 -25.52 -11.57 -7.10
CA ASP A 168 -26.37 -11.18 -5.97
C ASP A 168 -25.59 -10.90 -4.69
N GLU A 169 -24.47 -11.58 -4.49
CA GLU A 169 -23.55 -11.32 -3.39
C GLU A 169 -22.85 -9.98 -3.58
N MET A 170 -22.36 -9.70 -4.78
CA MET A 170 -21.75 -8.41 -5.11
C MET A 170 -22.74 -7.26 -4.96
N ARG A 171 -23.99 -7.43 -5.39
CA ARG A 171 -25.06 -6.43 -5.21
C ARG A 171 -25.34 -6.10 -3.75
N ARG A 172 -25.42 -7.13 -2.91
CA ARG A 172 -25.58 -6.92 -1.46
C ARG A 172 -24.41 -6.19 -0.84
N LEU A 173 -23.19 -6.51 -1.28
CA LEU A 173 -21.96 -5.93 -0.73
C LEU A 173 -21.79 -4.46 -1.11
N VAL A 174 -22.02 -4.10 -2.38
CA VAL A 174 -21.72 -2.73 -2.89
C VAL A 174 -22.97 -1.86 -3.03
N GLY A 175 -24.16 -2.40 -2.81
CA GLY A 175 -25.43 -1.64 -2.93
C GLY A 175 -25.75 -1.17 -4.34
N SER A 176 -25.23 -1.85 -5.38
CA SER A 176 -25.41 -1.43 -6.78
C SER A 176 -25.77 -2.62 -7.69
N GLU A 177 -26.69 -2.38 -8.61
CA GLU A 177 -27.16 -3.39 -9.55
C GLU A 177 -26.34 -3.49 -10.85
N VAL A 178 -25.41 -2.57 -11.07
CA VAL A 178 -24.66 -2.51 -12.34
C VAL A 178 -23.62 -3.60 -12.47
N TYR A 179 -23.09 -4.09 -11.35
CA TYR A 179 -22.06 -5.11 -11.35
C TYR A 179 -22.62 -6.52 -11.56
N ARG A 180 -21.83 -7.36 -12.21
CA ARG A 180 -22.20 -8.72 -12.61
C ARG A 180 -21.68 -9.79 -11.65
N GLY A 181 -20.82 -9.43 -10.71
CA GLY A 181 -20.12 -10.29 -9.77
C GLY A 181 -18.70 -9.76 -9.56
N GLY A 182 -17.78 -10.63 -9.18
CA GLY A 182 -16.37 -10.29 -8.98
C GLY A 182 -15.69 -11.20 -7.99
N GLU A 183 -14.86 -10.63 -7.13
CA GLU A 183 -14.19 -11.34 -6.06
C GLU A 183 -14.04 -10.45 -4.82
N ILE A 184 -13.86 -11.07 -3.67
CA ILE A 184 -13.42 -10.40 -2.46
C ILE A 184 -12.11 -11.00 -1.98
N GLU A 185 -11.12 -10.17 -1.71
CA GLU A 185 -9.87 -10.58 -1.10
C GLU A 185 -9.83 -10.15 0.37
N ILE A 186 -10.12 -11.09 1.25
CA ILE A 186 -10.11 -10.87 2.72
C ILE A 186 -8.69 -10.77 3.30
N GLY A 187 -7.68 -11.17 2.55
CA GLY A 187 -6.27 -11.01 2.90
C GLY A 187 -5.72 -9.60 2.67
N ARG A 188 -6.41 -8.78 1.87
CA ARG A 188 -6.13 -7.36 1.66
C ARG A 188 -6.76 -6.51 2.74
N ALA A 189 -6.32 -5.28 2.84
CA ALA A 189 -6.92 -4.30 3.74
C ALA A 189 -6.86 -2.90 3.14
N HIS A 190 -7.67 -2.02 3.70
CA HIS A 190 -7.63 -0.58 3.47
C HIS A 190 -7.24 0.11 4.78
N VAL A 191 -6.33 1.09 4.69
CA VAL A 191 -5.81 1.87 5.83
C VAL A 191 -6.23 3.33 5.68
#